data_85f93a0ac53eb8912a3f301df3e35a79
#
_entry.id   85f93a0ac53eb8912a3f301df3e35a79
#
_cell.length_a   1.000
_cell.length_b   1.000
_cell.length_c   1.000
_cell.angle_alpha   90.00
_cell.angle_beta   90.00
_cell.angle_gamma   90.00
#
_symmetry.space_group_name_H-M   'P 1'
#
loop_
_entity.id
_entity.type
_entity.pdbx_description
1 polymer ?
#
loop_
_entity_poly.entity_id
_entity_poly.type
_entity_poly.pdbx_seq_one_letter_code
_entity_poly.pdbx_strand_id
1 'polypeptide(L)' 'MTKVTYSVPAIHCGHCVHTINMEISELEGVSDVKADLDSKTVEIDFNPPASEELLIGTLKEINYPPEIA' A
#
# COMPACT_ATOMS: atom_id res chain seq x y z
N MET A 1 14.99 2.84 -7.37
CA MET A 1 13.58 2.56 -7.12
C MET A 1 13.44 1.24 -6.37
N THR A 2 12.60 1.26 -5.36
CA THR A 2 12.36 0.07 -4.54
C THR A 2 10.91 -0.37 -4.73
N LYS A 3 10.72 -1.64 -4.94
CA LYS A 3 9.39 -2.21 -5.09
C LYS A 3 9.13 -3.21 -3.98
N VAL A 4 8.00 -3.05 -3.29
CA VAL A 4 7.62 -3.94 -2.21
C VAL A 4 6.20 -4.44 -2.43
N THR A 5 5.91 -5.61 -1.91
CA THR A 5 4.58 -6.20 -1.98
C THR A 5 4.16 -6.57 -0.57
N TYR A 6 3.01 -6.09 -0.16
CA TYR A 6 2.46 -6.40 1.16
C TYR A 6 1.15 -7.17 1.01
N SER A 7 0.95 -8.11 1.90
CA SER A 7 -0.32 -8.83 1.98
C SER A 7 -1.24 -8.03 2.92
N VAL A 8 -2.42 -7.67 2.43
CA VAL A 8 -3.38 -6.87 3.20
C VAL A 8 -4.71 -7.62 3.22
N PRO A 9 -4.88 -8.53 4.17
CA PRO A 9 -6.09 -9.37 4.21
C PRO A 9 -7.38 -8.59 4.45
N ALA A 10 -7.28 -7.34 4.88
CA ALA A 10 -8.45 -6.48 5.06
C ALA A 10 -9.09 -6.04 3.74
N ILE A 11 -8.39 -6.19 2.64
CA ILE A 11 -8.95 -5.86 1.32
C ILE A 11 -10.05 -6.86 0.99
N HIS A 12 -11.27 -6.35 0.77
CA HIS A 12 -12.40 -7.23 0.48
C HIS A 12 -13.38 -6.67 -0.55
N CYS A 13 -13.08 -5.50 -1.12
CA CYS A 13 -13.93 -4.92 -2.17
C CYS A 13 -13.12 -3.91 -2.98
N GLY A 14 -13.66 -3.51 -4.14
CA GLY A 14 -12.99 -2.54 -5.00
C GLY A 14 -12.79 -1.18 -4.36
N HIS A 15 -13.65 -0.83 -3.42
CA HIS A 15 -13.53 0.43 -2.70
C HIS A 15 -12.27 0.45 -1.84
N CYS A 16 -11.93 -0.68 -1.23
CA CYS A 16 -10.71 -0.82 -0.45
C CYS A 16 -9.48 -0.60 -1.32
N VAL A 17 -9.47 -1.19 -2.50
CA VAL A 17 -8.39 -1.02 -3.47
C VAL A 17 -8.23 0.46 -3.83
N HIS A 18 -9.34 1.13 -4.09
CA HIS A 18 -9.33 2.55 -4.46
C HIS A 18 -8.76 3.42 -3.34
N THR A 19 -9.19 3.16 -2.11
CA THR A 19 -8.73 3.91 -0.94
C THR A 19 -7.22 3.76 -0.76
N ILE A 20 -6.71 2.53 -0.85
CA ILE A 20 -5.28 2.27 -0.70
C ILE A 20 -4.50 2.99 -1.81
N ASN A 21 -4.96 2.87 -3.05
CA ASN A 21 -4.28 3.51 -4.17
C ASN A 21 -4.21 5.02 -3.98
N MET A 22 -5.29 5.64 -3.56
CA MET A 22 -5.32 7.09 -3.35
C MET A 22 -4.40 7.53 -2.21
N GLU A 23 -4.54 6.91 -1.06
CA GLU A 23 -3.80 7.31 0.14
C GLU A 23 -2.30 7.09 -0.02
N ILE A 24 -1.90 5.96 -0.56
CA ILE A 24 -0.47 5.67 -0.73
C ILE A 24 0.14 6.51 -1.84
N SER A 25 -0.58 6.74 -2.93
CA SER A 25 -0.05 7.51 -4.06
C SER A 25 0.17 8.99 -3.69
N GLU A 26 -0.46 9.48 -2.65
CA GLU A 26 -0.28 10.85 -2.18
C GLU A 26 1.02 11.02 -1.40
N LEU A 27 1.65 9.95 -0.98
CA LEU A 27 2.88 10.02 -0.22
C LEU A 27 4.04 10.45 -1.11
N GLU A 28 4.86 11.36 -0.57
CA GLU A 28 6.02 11.84 -1.29
C GLU A 28 7.04 10.71 -1.46
N GLY A 29 7.50 10.51 -2.68
CA GLY A 29 8.45 9.47 -3.00
C GLY A 29 7.83 8.20 -3.57
N VAL A 30 6.51 8.09 -3.52
CA VAL A 30 5.81 6.94 -4.10
C VAL A 30 5.62 7.18 -5.60
N SER A 31 6.13 6.26 -6.41
CA SER A 31 6.03 6.34 -7.87
C SER A 31 4.79 5.63 -8.41
N ASP A 32 4.45 4.49 -7.82
CA ASP A 32 3.31 3.72 -8.29
C ASP A 32 2.74 2.86 -7.15
N VAL A 33 1.45 2.63 -7.19
CA VAL A 33 0.75 1.81 -6.22
C VAL A 33 -0.24 0.93 -6.97
N LYS A 34 -0.23 -0.35 -6.66
CA LYS A 34 -1.15 -1.28 -7.29
C LYS A 34 -1.70 -2.23 -6.24
N ALA A 35 -2.94 -2.04 -5.86
CA ALA A 35 -3.63 -2.93 -4.95
C ALA A 35 -4.43 -3.95 -5.76
N ASP A 36 -4.41 -5.20 -5.32
CA ASP A 36 -5.09 -6.29 -6.00
C ASP A 36 -6.11 -6.91 -5.06
N LEU A 37 -7.36 -6.93 -5.49
CA LEU A 37 -8.46 -7.49 -4.71
C LEU A 37 -8.39 -9.02 -4.65
N ASP A 38 -8.03 -9.64 -5.76
CA ASP A 38 -8.01 -11.12 -5.84
C ASP A 38 -6.98 -11.74 -4.92
N SER A 39 -5.78 -11.19 -4.93
CA SER A 39 -4.69 -11.70 -4.09
C SER A 39 -4.60 -11.00 -2.74
N LYS A 40 -5.35 -9.91 -2.56
CA LYS A 40 -5.33 -9.08 -1.35
C LYS A 40 -3.92 -8.58 -1.05
N THR A 41 -3.23 -8.12 -2.09
CA THR A 41 -1.87 -7.60 -1.97
C THR A 41 -1.78 -6.19 -2.51
N VAL A 42 -0.76 -5.48 -2.06
CA VAL A 42 -0.47 -4.13 -2.52
C VAL A 42 0.98 -4.07 -2.96
N GLU A 43 1.22 -3.70 -4.22
CA GLU A 43 2.56 -3.48 -4.75
C GLU A 43 2.82 -1.99 -4.79
N ILE A 44 3.95 -1.58 -4.26
CA ILE A 44 4.30 -0.16 -4.18
C ILE A 44 5.72 0.04 -4.69
N ASP A 45 5.87 0.95 -5.66
CA ASP A 45 7.17 1.41 -6.13
C ASP A 45 7.45 2.76 -5.49
N PHE A 46 8.56 2.89 -4.82
CA PHE A 46 8.87 4.14 -4.13
C PHE A 46 10.37 4.45 -4.12
N ASN A 47 10.68 5.71 -3.87
CA ASN A 47 12.03 6.24 -3.71
C ASN A 47 12.07 7.09 -2.46
N PRO A 48 13.26 7.38 -1.91
CA PRO A 48 13.33 8.35 -0.82
C PRO A 48 12.70 9.69 -1.24
N PRO A 49 12.00 10.40 -0.36
CA PRO A 49 11.97 10.20 1.09
C PRO A 49 10.98 9.14 1.60
N ALA A 50 10.26 8.46 0.71
CA ALA A 50 9.37 7.40 1.16
C ALA A 50 10.18 6.22 1.69
N SER A 51 9.60 5.49 2.63
CA SER A 51 10.23 4.32 3.23
C SER A 51 9.18 3.28 3.55
N GLU A 52 9.61 2.05 3.79
CA GLU A 52 8.68 0.99 4.15
C GLU A 52 7.92 1.32 5.43
N GLU A 53 8.59 1.94 6.39
CA GLU A 53 7.95 2.36 7.63
C GLU A 53 6.81 3.32 7.37
N LEU A 54 7.02 4.28 6.47
CA LEU A 54 5.99 5.24 6.11
C LEU A 54 4.81 4.56 5.43
N LEU A 55 5.09 3.61 4.54
CA LEU A 55 4.04 2.88 3.83
C LEU A 55 3.21 2.04 4.80
N ILE A 56 3.88 1.31 5.68
CA ILE A 56 3.22 0.48 6.68
C ILE A 56 2.38 1.34 7.62
N GLY A 57 2.95 2.44 8.09
CA GLY A 57 2.25 3.37 8.97
C GLY A 57 0.98 3.93 8.34
N THR A 58 1.07 4.31 7.06
CA THR A 58 -0.08 4.85 6.34
C THR A 58 -1.16 3.79 6.15
N LEU A 59 -0.76 2.56 5.81
CA LEU A 59 -1.73 1.47 5.66
C LEU A 59 -2.46 1.20 6.97
N LYS A 60 -1.76 1.26 8.09
CA LYS A 60 -2.38 1.08 9.41
C LYS A 60 -3.36 2.23 9.72
N GLU A 61 -3.01 3.44 9.35
CA GLU A 61 -3.86 4.61 9.59
C GLU A 61 -5.19 4.54 8.87
N ILE A 62 -5.20 3.96 7.69
CA ILE A 62 -6.43 3.84 6.90
C ILE A 62 -7.15 2.52 7.16
N ASN A 63 -6.78 1.81 8.21
CA ASN A 63 -7.40 0.55 8.64
C ASN A 63 -7.17 -0.63 7.69
N TYR A 64 -6.04 -0.62 7.00
CA TYR A 64 -5.62 -1.72 6.14
C TYR A 64 -4.22 -2.18 6.52
N PRO A 65 -4.04 -2.68 7.76
CA PRO A 65 -2.70 -3.06 8.22
C PRO A 65 -2.13 -4.19 7.36
N PRO A 66 -0.89 -4.03 6.88
CA PRO A 66 -0.27 -5.09 6.10
C PRO A 66 0.15 -6.25 7.00
N GLU A 67 0.07 -7.44 6.44
CA GLU A 67 0.57 -8.62 7.11
C GLU A 67 2.01 -8.81 6.67
N ILE A 68 2.93 -8.73 7.62
CA ILE A 68 4.35 -8.85 7.32
C ILE A 68 4.80 -10.25 7.72
N ALA A 69 5.26 -10.97 6.71
CA ALA A 69 5.72 -12.33 6.92
C ALA A 69 7.09 -12.35 7.60
#